data_28d2b2f307b7fd7226cead8c352b8e1a
#
_entry.id   28d2b2f307b7fd7226cead8c352b8e1a
#
_cell.length_a   1.000
_cell.length_b   1.000
_cell.length_c   1.000
_cell.angle_alpha   90.00
_cell.angle_beta   90.00
_cell.angle_gamma   90.00
#
_symmetry.space_group_name_H-M   'P 1'
#
loop_
_entity.id
_entity.type
_entity.pdbx_description
1 polymer ?
#
loop_
_entity_poly.entity_id
_entity_poly.type
_entity_poly.pdbx_seq_one_letter_code
_entity_poly.pdbx_strand_id
1 'polypeptide(L)'
;MWNHYYLAATLSDALGYLNQHPDDSMVISGGTDLVLELKRGQHNDRTRIVDISRISGLDKIYTDNIGALHIGALVTHNQVTSSEMIRSNARCLAEASFQ
;
A
#
# COMPACT_ATOMS: atom_id res chain seq x y z
N MET A 1 13.76 7.41 15.17
CA MET A 1 12.49 6.91 14.62
C MET A 1 11.75 8.04 13.93
N TRP A 2 10.46 7.93 13.60
CA TRP A 2 9.74 9.03 12.95
C TRP A 2 9.37 10.15 13.92
N ASN A 3 9.26 11.36 13.38
CA ASN A 3 8.83 12.55 14.15
C ASN A 3 7.38 12.93 13.88
N HIS A 4 6.84 12.51 12.73
CA HIS A 4 5.48 12.85 12.32
C HIS A 4 4.77 11.61 11.81
N TYR A 5 3.53 11.45 12.24
CA TYR A 5 2.64 10.38 11.76
C TYR A 5 1.38 11.03 11.21
N TYR A 6 1.07 10.76 9.94
CA TYR A 6 -0.10 11.30 9.26
C TYR A 6 -1.01 10.15 8.79
N LEU A 7 -2.18 10.07 9.37
CA LEU A 7 -3.21 9.10 8.93
C LEU A 7 -4.05 9.76 7.84
N ALA A 8 -3.79 9.40 6.60
CA ALA A 8 -4.50 9.98 5.47
C ALA A 8 -5.93 9.44 5.39
N ALA A 9 -6.90 10.33 5.21
CA ALA A 9 -8.31 9.96 5.08
C ALA A 9 -8.69 9.65 3.63
N THR A 10 -8.02 10.31 2.67
CA THR A 10 -8.28 10.15 1.24
C THR A 10 -6.97 10.03 0.47
N LEU A 11 -7.07 9.53 -0.75
CA LEU A 11 -5.90 9.45 -1.65
C LEU A 11 -5.34 10.84 -1.95
N SER A 12 -6.20 11.84 -2.15
CA SER A 12 -5.77 13.23 -2.38
C SER A 12 -4.96 13.77 -1.21
N ASP A 13 -5.40 13.50 0.02
CA ASP A 13 -4.68 13.91 1.23
C ASP A 13 -3.29 13.28 1.30
N ALA A 14 -3.20 11.98 1.02
CA ALA A 14 -1.93 11.26 1.02
C ALA A 14 -0.96 11.83 -0.03
N LEU A 15 -1.43 12.02 -1.25
CA LEU A 15 -0.62 12.54 -2.35
C LEU A 15 -0.16 13.98 -2.07
N GLY A 16 -1.05 14.81 -1.50
CA GLY A 16 -0.71 16.18 -1.13
C GLY A 16 0.37 16.23 -0.07
N TYR A 17 0.26 15.40 0.95
CA TYR A 17 1.26 15.32 2.02
C TYR A 17 2.62 14.87 1.49
N LEU A 18 2.64 13.82 0.65
CA LEU A 18 3.86 13.32 0.03
C LEU A 18 4.52 14.36 -0.87
N ASN A 19 3.70 15.12 -1.60
CA ASN A 19 4.21 16.18 -2.47
C ASN A 19 4.84 17.34 -1.69
N GLN A 20 4.36 17.62 -0.48
CA GLN A 20 4.92 18.64 0.39
C GLN A 20 6.20 18.19 1.11
N HIS A 21 6.37 16.88 1.29
CA HIS A 21 7.49 16.29 2.03
C HIS A 21 8.13 15.15 1.26
N PRO A 22 8.67 15.40 0.05
CA PRO A 22 9.12 14.31 -0.82
C PRO A 22 10.38 13.60 -0.35
N ASP A 23 11.23 14.26 0.45
CA ASP A 23 12.54 13.73 0.79
C ASP A 23 12.56 12.91 2.08
N ASP A 24 11.58 13.12 2.97
CA ASP A 24 11.60 12.52 4.30
C ASP A 24 10.34 11.71 4.65
N SER A 25 9.52 11.38 3.66
CA SER A 25 8.27 10.65 3.86
C SER A 25 8.38 9.18 3.48
N MET A 26 7.67 8.32 4.23
CA MET A 26 7.49 6.90 3.93
C MET A 26 6.01 6.56 4.02
N VAL A 27 5.53 5.73 3.10
CA VAL A 27 4.15 5.25 3.10
C VAL A 27 4.08 3.91 3.81
N ILE A 28 3.09 3.75 4.69
CA ILE A 28 2.83 2.46 5.33
C ILE A 28 1.38 2.02 5.14
N SER A 29 1.19 0.70 5.11
CA SER A 29 -0.12 0.07 5.19
C SER A 29 0.04 -1.20 6.03
N GLY A 30 -0.32 -1.13 7.32
CA GLY A 30 -0.07 -2.20 8.27
C GLY A 30 1.27 -2.11 9.00
N GLY A 31 2.31 -1.65 8.38
CA GLY A 31 3.49 -1.04 8.94
C GLY A 31 4.47 -1.84 9.81
N THR A 32 4.25 -3.13 10.06
CA THR A 32 5.07 -3.88 11.01
C THR A 32 6.56 -3.93 10.62
N ASP A 33 6.84 -4.27 9.37
CA ASP A 33 8.22 -4.38 8.89
C ASP A 33 8.91 -3.02 8.86
N LEU A 34 8.20 -1.98 8.45
CA LEU A 34 8.75 -0.63 8.42
C LEU A 34 9.09 -0.14 9.83
N VAL A 35 8.23 -0.44 10.81
CA VAL A 35 8.49 -0.07 12.20
C VAL A 35 9.77 -0.74 12.70
N LEU A 36 9.98 -2.02 12.39
CA LEU A 36 11.20 -2.73 12.75
C LEU A 36 12.43 -2.12 12.07
N GLU A 37 12.33 -1.77 10.80
CA GLU A 37 13.41 -1.12 10.06
C GLU A 37 13.79 0.22 10.69
N LEU A 38 12.79 1.03 11.06
CA LEU A 38 13.02 2.31 11.70
C LEU A 38 13.68 2.17 13.06
N LYS A 39 13.28 1.16 13.84
CA LYS A 39 13.89 0.88 15.15
C LYS A 39 15.35 0.46 15.03
N ARG A 40 15.72 -0.17 13.90
CA ARG A 40 17.10 -0.58 13.63
C ARG A 40 17.96 0.52 13.03
N GLY A 41 17.41 1.71 12.89
CA GLY A 41 18.11 2.86 12.32
C GLY A 41 18.12 2.90 10.80
N GLN A 42 17.38 2.02 10.14
CA GLN A 42 17.18 2.09 8.69
C GLN A 42 16.25 3.25 8.37
N HIS A 43 16.40 3.84 7.21
CA HIS A 43 15.59 4.98 6.76
C HIS A 43 15.66 6.17 7.70
N ASN A 44 16.85 6.48 8.24
CA ASN A 44 17.03 7.59 9.18
C ASN A 44 16.64 8.95 8.59
N ASP A 45 16.67 9.07 7.26
CA ASP A 45 16.27 10.27 6.53
C ASP A 45 14.75 10.39 6.39
N ARG A 46 13.98 9.36 6.81
CA ARG A 46 12.53 9.31 6.68
C ARG A 46 11.90 9.52 8.06
N THR A 47 11.55 10.76 8.35
CA THR A 47 11.00 11.13 9.66
C THR A 47 9.49 11.27 9.66
N ARG A 48 8.86 11.23 8.49
CA ARG A 48 7.41 11.37 8.33
C ARG A 48 6.81 10.06 7.82
N ILE A 49 5.77 9.61 8.50
CA ILE A 49 5.05 8.37 8.13
C ILE A 49 3.67 8.75 7.63
N VAL A 50 3.34 8.31 6.43
CA VAL A 50 2.01 8.49 5.84
C VAL A 50 1.31 7.12 5.85
N ASP A 51 0.29 7.00 6.69
CA ASP A 51 -0.48 5.76 6.81
C ASP A 51 -1.69 5.82 5.88
N ILE A 52 -1.76 4.89 4.92
CA ILE A 52 -2.84 4.82 3.93
C ILE A 52 -3.88 3.74 4.25
N SER A 53 -3.78 3.08 5.41
CA SER A 53 -4.65 1.94 5.75
C SER A 53 -6.13 2.31 5.86
N ARG A 54 -6.46 3.58 6.07
CA ARG A 54 -7.82 4.07 6.20
C ARG A 54 -8.42 4.62 4.92
N ILE A 55 -7.66 4.68 3.82
CA ILE A 55 -8.16 5.20 2.55
C ILE A 55 -9.10 4.15 1.95
N SER A 56 -10.37 4.54 1.70
CA SER A 56 -11.33 3.64 1.08
C SER A 56 -11.03 3.45 -0.40
N GLY A 57 -11.34 2.26 -0.91
CA GLY A 57 -11.17 1.92 -2.33
C GLY A 57 -9.83 1.32 -2.71
N LEU A 58 -8.81 1.37 -1.84
CA LEU A 58 -7.49 0.81 -2.15
C LEU A 58 -7.42 -0.71 -1.91
N ASP A 59 -8.47 -1.31 -1.36
CA ASP A 59 -8.55 -2.75 -1.11
C ASP A 59 -9.37 -3.50 -2.15
N LYS A 60 -9.57 -2.90 -3.33
CA LYS A 60 -10.42 -3.45 -4.38
C LYS A 60 -9.61 -4.11 -5.48
N ILE A 61 -10.20 -5.16 -6.07
CA ILE A 61 -9.72 -5.84 -7.26
C ILE A 61 -10.83 -5.72 -8.30
N TYR A 62 -10.53 -5.15 -9.46
CA TYR A 62 -11.54 -4.96 -10.51
C TYR A 62 -10.90 -4.88 -11.89
N THR A 63 -11.72 -5.07 -12.94
CA THR A 63 -11.31 -4.81 -14.31
C THR A 63 -12.02 -3.57 -14.81
N ASP A 64 -11.34 -2.79 -15.66
CA ASP A 64 -11.92 -1.60 -16.27
C ASP A 64 -12.57 -1.91 -17.63
N ASN A 65 -13.06 -0.86 -18.30
CA ASN A 65 -13.79 -1.01 -19.58
C ASN A 65 -12.91 -1.53 -20.71
N ILE A 66 -11.60 -1.42 -20.62
CA ILE A 66 -10.67 -1.90 -21.63
C ILE A 66 -10.05 -3.25 -21.25
N GLY A 67 -10.50 -3.85 -20.16
CA GLY A 67 -10.04 -5.17 -19.74
C GLY A 67 -8.78 -5.17 -18.87
N ALA A 68 -8.28 -4.00 -18.46
CA ALA A 68 -7.12 -3.94 -17.56
C ALA A 68 -7.51 -4.37 -16.15
N LEU A 69 -6.68 -5.21 -15.53
CA LEU A 69 -6.87 -5.67 -14.15
C LEU A 69 -6.26 -4.66 -13.19
N HIS A 70 -7.07 -4.20 -12.22
CA HIS A 70 -6.64 -3.25 -11.19
C HIS A 70 -6.60 -3.95 -9.84
N ILE A 71 -5.47 -3.85 -9.15
CA ILE A 71 -5.29 -4.39 -7.80
C ILE A 71 -4.88 -3.23 -6.91
N GLY A 72 -5.73 -2.90 -5.93
CA GLY A 72 -5.46 -1.77 -5.03
C GLY A 72 -4.27 -2.01 -4.11
N ALA A 73 -3.67 -0.93 -3.64
CA ALA A 73 -2.46 -0.97 -2.80
C ALA A 73 -2.67 -1.67 -1.46
N LEU A 74 -3.91 -1.79 -0.98
CA LEU A 74 -4.24 -2.44 0.29
C LEU A 74 -4.77 -3.87 0.13
N VAL A 75 -4.73 -4.43 -1.09
CA VAL A 75 -5.16 -5.81 -1.34
C VAL A 75 -4.17 -6.77 -0.70
N THR A 76 -4.70 -7.77 0.01
CA THR A 76 -3.89 -8.77 0.72
C THR A 76 -3.56 -9.95 -0.18
N HIS A 77 -2.55 -10.75 0.23
CA HIS A 77 -2.23 -12.01 -0.44
C HIS A 77 -3.43 -12.96 -0.48
N ASN A 78 -4.20 -13.03 0.60
CA ASN A 78 -5.40 -13.87 0.64
C ASN A 78 -6.45 -13.43 -0.37
N GLN A 79 -6.64 -12.13 -0.54
CA GLN A 79 -7.56 -11.60 -1.54
C GLN A 79 -7.09 -11.95 -2.96
N VAL A 80 -5.79 -11.84 -3.24
CA VAL A 80 -5.22 -12.22 -4.55
C VAL A 80 -5.46 -13.69 -4.82
N THR A 81 -5.15 -14.56 -3.87
CA THR A 81 -5.31 -16.01 -4.01
C THR A 81 -6.77 -16.40 -4.24
N SER A 82 -7.71 -15.75 -3.54
CA SER A 82 -9.14 -16.06 -3.61
C SER A 82 -9.87 -15.42 -4.79
N SER A 83 -9.24 -14.49 -5.50
CA SER A 83 -9.89 -13.76 -6.58
C SER A 83 -9.93 -14.56 -7.87
N GLU A 84 -11.14 -14.88 -8.33
CA GLU A 84 -11.33 -15.51 -9.64
C GLU A 84 -10.88 -14.59 -10.78
N MET A 85 -11.04 -13.30 -10.61
CA MET A 85 -10.61 -12.30 -11.59
C MET A 85 -9.11 -12.36 -11.81
N ILE A 86 -8.32 -12.49 -10.74
CA ILE A 86 -6.86 -12.63 -10.85
C ILE A 86 -6.50 -13.99 -11.40
N ARG A 87 -7.15 -15.07 -10.96
CA ARG A 87 -6.90 -16.42 -11.48
C ARG A 87 -7.13 -16.51 -12.97
N SER A 88 -8.15 -15.79 -13.47
CA SER A 88 -8.49 -15.81 -14.91
C SER A 88 -7.55 -14.96 -15.74
N ASN A 89 -7.03 -13.84 -15.20
CA ASN A 89 -6.29 -12.85 -15.96
C ASN A 89 -4.79 -12.79 -15.59
N ALA A 90 -4.41 -13.26 -14.40
CA ALA A 90 -3.03 -13.24 -13.94
C ALA A 90 -2.76 -14.43 -13.02
N ARG A 91 -2.92 -15.63 -13.55
CA ARG A 91 -2.83 -16.87 -12.77
C ARG A 91 -1.52 -17.03 -12.00
N CYS A 92 -0.41 -16.62 -12.61
CA CYS A 92 0.90 -16.72 -11.94
C CYS A 92 0.95 -15.87 -10.66
N LEU A 93 0.27 -14.73 -10.63
CA LEU A 93 0.21 -13.90 -9.44
C LEU A 93 -0.59 -14.58 -8.31
N ALA A 94 -1.73 -15.20 -8.66
CA ALA A 94 -2.54 -15.93 -7.69
C ALA A 94 -1.75 -17.12 -7.10
N GLU A 95 -1.06 -17.85 -7.93
CA GLU A 95 -0.24 -19.00 -7.50
C GLU A 95 0.91 -18.54 -6.59
N ALA A 96 1.60 -17.46 -6.94
CA ALA A 96 2.69 -16.92 -6.13
C ALA A 96 2.20 -16.45 -4.75
N SER A 97 0.98 -15.92 -4.67
CA SER A 97 0.40 -15.39 -3.43
C SER A 97 -0.16 -16.48 -2.52
N PHE A 98 -0.30 -17.69 -3.01
CA PHE A 98 -0.91 -18.79 -2.26
C PHE A 98 -0.06 -19.28 -1.08
N GLN A 99 1.15 -18.88 -0.98
CA GLN A 99 2.04 -19.31 0.11
C GLN A 99 1.59 -18.77 1.50
#